data_ea80c58c59d434ef8e3b31a92dc7302d
#
_entry.id   ea80c58c59d434ef8e3b31a92dc7302d
#
_cell.length_a   1.000
_cell.length_b   1.000
_cell.length_c   1.000
_cell.angle_alpha   90.00
_cell.angle_beta   90.00
_cell.angle_gamma   90.00
#
_symmetry.space_group_name_H-M   'P 1'
#
loop_
_entity.id
_entity.type
_entity.pdbx_description
1 polymer ?
#
loop_
_entity_poly.entity_id
_entity_poly.type
_entity_poly.pdbx_seq_one_letter_code
_entity_poly.pdbx_strand_id
1 'polypeptide(L)'
;EVKAAVLAAKENTSLPVFATMIFDDKGKLLTGGDVPSVVAMLEGLRVDALGINCGMGPEQMMPILDEILQYASVPVIVKPNAGLPKQKDGEVYYDVEPEEFGRFMAEILKRGASLIGGCCGTTPAHIRAMVEATKDQRDITDRPGKEFKNRTIVSSYGRAVELGGKPMIIGERINPTGKKKFKQALKDHDIDYILREAISQQDAGAHILDVNVGLPDIDEPALMREVVQELQSVTSLPLQIDTVDISALEAAMRIYNGKPMVNSVNGKQSSMDAVFPLIKKYGGVVVGLTLDEDGIPATAEGRVKVAGKIIEEAKKYGIDKKDIVIDVLCMTISSEPTGAITTLEALRQVREKYGVCAVLGVSNISFGLPYRPAVNSNFYTMAMQSGLSAGIINPLSEDMMRSYYSFCALMNYDENCEKYIEQYGSQ
;
A
#
# COMPACT_ATOMS: atom_id res chain seq x y z
N GLU A 1 -4.93 -14.42 -8.94
CA GLU A 1 -6.23 -15.10 -9.11
C GLU A 1 -7.36 -14.34 -8.40
N VAL A 2 -7.29 -14.12 -7.07
CA VAL A 2 -8.37 -13.48 -6.28
C VAL A 2 -8.73 -12.08 -6.78
N LYS A 3 -7.72 -11.22 -7.08
CA LYS A 3 -7.98 -9.90 -7.66
C LYS A 3 -8.76 -9.99 -8.97
N ALA A 4 -8.39 -10.91 -9.86
CA ALA A 4 -9.09 -11.11 -11.14
C ALA A 4 -10.55 -11.56 -10.90
N ALA A 5 -10.78 -12.47 -9.94
CA ALA A 5 -12.12 -12.92 -9.60
C ALA A 5 -12.99 -11.80 -9.00
N VAL A 6 -12.44 -11.00 -8.10
CA VAL A 6 -13.14 -9.83 -7.51
C VAL A 6 -13.46 -8.79 -8.58
N LEU A 7 -12.51 -8.46 -9.47
CA LEU A 7 -12.75 -7.54 -10.58
C LEU A 7 -13.84 -8.06 -11.52
N ALA A 8 -13.78 -9.35 -11.90
CA ALA A 8 -14.80 -9.96 -12.74
C ALA A 8 -16.19 -9.89 -12.09
N ALA A 9 -16.31 -10.16 -10.79
CA ALA A 9 -17.56 -10.01 -10.06
C ALA A 9 -18.05 -8.56 -10.08
N LYS A 10 -17.19 -7.59 -9.72
CA LYS A 10 -17.56 -6.17 -9.66
C LYS A 10 -17.88 -5.56 -11.04
N GLU A 11 -17.29 -6.06 -12.12
CA GLU A 11 -17.58 -5.63 -13.49
C GLU A 11 -18.90 -6.19 -14.04
N ASN A 12 -19.41 -7.31 -13.49
CA ASN A 12 -20.57 -8.02 -14.04
C ASN A 12 -21.79 -8.06 -13.12
N THR A 13 -21.68 -7.63 -11.85
CA THR A 13 -22.79 -7.61 -10.92
C THR A 13 -22.70 -6.47 -9.92
N SER A 14 -23.85 -6.05 -9.39
CA SER A 14 -23.97 -5.13 -8.26
C SER A 14 -24.15 -5.84 -6.91
N LEU A 15 -24.07 -7.17 -6.88
CA LEU A 15 -24.19 -7.92 -5.63
C LEU A 15 -22.99 -7.68 -4.71
N PRO A 16 -23.17 -7.77 -3.39
CA PRO A 16 -22.06 -7.74 -2.45
C PRO A 16 -21.04 -8.83 -2.75
N VAL A 17 -19.75 -8.47 -2.71
CA VAL A 17 -18.63 -9.40 -2.96
C VAL A 17 -17.90 -9.66 -1.65
N PHE A 18 -17.91 -10.91 -1.22
CA PHE A 18 -17.20 -11.41 -0.05
C PHE A 18 -15.98 -12.21 -0.48
N ALA A 19 -14.80 -11.89 0.05
CA ALA A 19 -13.57 -12.56 -0.28
C ALA A 19 -12.91 -13.14 0.97
N THR A 20 -12.62 -14.45 0.96
CA THR A 20 -11.90 -15.12 2.04
C THR A 20 -10.66 -15.81 1.50
N MET A 21 -9.58 -15.80 2.30
CA MET A 21 -8.27 -16.34 1.95
C MET A 21 -7.90 -17.48 2.90
N ILE A 22 -6.97 -18.32 2.45
CA ILE A 22 -6.39 -19.39 3.26
C ILE A 22 -4.99 -18.94 3.68
N PHE A 23 -4.76 -18.89 4.98
CA PHE A 23 -3.45 -18.60 5.57
C PHE A 23 -2.88 -19.86 6.23
N ASP A 24 -1.57 -19.94 6.35
CA ASP A 24 -0.88 -20.90 7.21
C ASP A 24 -0.87 -20.42 8.69
N ASP A 25 -0.28 -21.20 9.57
CA ASP A 25 -0.17 -20.91 11.01
C ASP A 25 0.69 -19.68 11.34
N LYS A 26 1.44 -19.16 10.35
CA LYS A 26 2.25 -17.93 10.44
C LYS A 26 1.59 -16.71 9.82
N GLY A 27 0.33 -16.82 9.43
CA GLY A 27 -0.40 -15.75 8.76
C GLY A 27 0.08 -15.45 7.34
N LYS A 28 0.60 -16.45 6.63
CA LYS A 28 1.06 -16.31 5.24
C LYS A 28 0.17 -17.09 4.28
N LEU A 29 -0.03 -16.49 3.10
CA LEU A 29 -0.59 -17.22 1.95
C LEU A 29 0.45 -18.20 1.39
N LEU A 30 0.01 -19.21 0.65
CA LEU A 30 0.90 -20.11 -0.09
C LEU A 30 1.88 -19.36 -1.01
N THR A 31 1.49 -18.20 -1.49
CA THR A 31 2.31 -17.31 -2.34
C THR A 31 3.19 -16.34 -1.55
N GLY A 32 3.20 -16.42 -0.23
CA GLY A 32 4.03 -15.60 0.66
C GLY A 32 3.39 -14.30 1.17
N GLY A 33 2.21 -13.92 0.65
CA GLY A 33 1.50 -12.71 1.09
C GLY A 33 1.13 -12.76 2.57
N ASP A 34 1.32 -11.65 3.29
CA ASP A 34 0.95 -11.49 4.69
C ASP A 34 -0.45 -10.91 4.87
N VAL A 35 -0.95 -10.97 6.09
CA VAL A 35 -2.28 -10.45 6.45
C VAL A 35 -2.45 -8.98 6.04
N PRO A 36 -1.52 -8.05 6.36
CA PRO A 36 -1.67 -6.64 5.97
C PRO A 36 -1.75 -6.44 4.45
N SER A 37 -0.96 -7.18 3.66
CA SER A 37 -0.98 -7.07 2.19
C SER A 37 -2.30 -7.55 1.59
N VAL A 38 -2.85 -8.62 2.14
CA VAL A 38 -4.14 -9.18 1.72
C VAL A 38 -5.27 -8.21 2.06
N VAL A 39 -5.32 -7.72 3.29
CA VAL A 39 -6.36 -6.76 3.73
C VAL A 39 -6.29 -5.49 2.88
N ALA A 40 -5.09 -4.92 2.69
CA ALA A 40 -4.92 -3.72 1.88
C ALA A 40 -5.40 -3.90 0.43
N MET A 41 -5.07 -5.04 -0.20
CA MET A 41 -5.51 -5.35 -1.56
C MET A 41 -7.04 -5.52 -1.64
N LEU A 42 -7.63 -6.30 -0.75
CA LEU A 42 -9.07 -6.60 -0.78
C LEU A 42 -9.92 -5.36 -0.47
N GLU A 43 -9.52 -4.54 0.51
CA GLU A 43 -10.18 -3.26 0.78
C GLU A 43 -10.01 -2.27 -0.37
N GLY A 44 -8.82 -2.24 -0.99
CA GLY A 44 -8.59 -1.45 -2.20
C GLY A 44 -9.57 -1.82 -3.32
N LEU A 45 -9.83 -3.11 -3.50
CA LEU A 45 -10.82 -3.65 -4.44
C LEU A 45 -12.27 -3.45 -3.97
N ARG A 46 -12.48 -2.87 -2.78
CA ARG A 46 -13.80 -2.56 -2.20
C ARG A 46 -14.69 -3.79 -2.07
N VAL A 47 -14.14 -4.90 -1.59
CA VAL A 47 -14.97 -6.03 -1.17
C VAL A 47 -15.86 -5.62 0.00
N ASP A 48 -17.07 -6.17 0.06
CA ASP A 48 -18.04 -5.81 1.08
C ASP A 48 -17.80 -6.53 2.41
N ALA A 49 -17.04 -7.64 2.37
CA ALA A 49 -16.48 -8.32 3.52
C ALA A 49 -15.25 -9.11 3.10
N LEU A 50 -14.30 -9.26 4.02
CA LEU A 50 -13.09 -10.06 3.81
C LEU A 50 -12.85 -11.01 4.99
N GLY A 51 -11.96 -11.99 4.83
CA GLY A 51 -11.64 -12.84 5.97
C GLY A 51 -10.87 -14.10 5.62
N ILE A 52 -11.04 -15.10 6.47
CA ILE A 52 -10.32 -16.37 6.42
C ILE A 52 -11.27 -17.56 6.36
N ASN A 53 -10.84 -18.58 5.63
CA ASN A 53 -11.54 -19.85 5.61
C ASN A 53 -10.57 -21.02 5.41
N CYS A 54 -10.97 -22.21 5.82
CA CYS A 54 -10.25 -23.46 5.57
C CYS A 54 -8.80 -23.46 6.14
N GLY A 55 -8.03 -24.52 5.86
CA GLY A 55 -6.63 -24.67 6.26
C GLY A 55 -6.43 -25.05 7.73
N MET A 56 -7.17 -24.44 8.65
CA MET A 56 -6.99 -24.56 10.09
C MET A 56 -8.31 -24.73 10.83
N GLY A 57 -8.22 -25.21 12.08
CA GLY A 57 -9.32 -25.21 13.03
C GLY A 57 -9.57 -23.82 13.65
N PRO A 58 -10.66 -23.67 14.43
CA PRO A 58 -11.07 -22.38 14.95
C PRO A 58 -10.05 -21.76 15.93
N GLU A 59 -9.38 -22.56 16.74
CA GLU A 59 -8.38 -22.09 17.69
C GLU A 59 -7.17 -21.46 16.98
N GLN A 60 -6.64 -22.15 15.95
CA GLN A 60 -5.49 -21.72 15.19
C GLN A 60 -5.78 -20.46 14.35
N MET A 61 -7.04 -20.19 14.02
CA MET A 61 -7.42 -18.98 13.27
C MET A 61 -7.49 -17.72 14.14
N MET A 62 -7.57 -17.83 15.46
CA MET A 62 -7.74 -16.66 16.34
C MET A 62 -6.60 -15.64 16.24
N PRO A 63 -5.31 -16.02 16.25
CA PRO A 63 -4.22 -15.04 16.09
C PRO A 63 -4.27 -14.30 14.76
N ILE A 64 -4.66 -15.00 13.68
CA ILE A 64 -4.78 -14.40 12.35
C ILE A 64 -5.98 -13.46 12.28
N LEU A 65 -7.10 -13.82 12.92
CA LEU A 65 -8.25 -12.93 13.08
C LEU A 65 -7.84 -11.65 13.83
N ASP A 66 -7.11 -11.78 14.94
CA ASP A 66 -6.65 -10.63 15.73
C ASP A 66 -5.76 -9.70 14.87
N GLU A 67 -4.91 -10.26 14.01
CA GLU A 67 -4.10 -9.48 13.07
C GLU A 67 -4.98 -8.84 11.97
N ILE A 68 -5.91 -9.57 11.35
CA ILE A 68 -6.84 -9.00 10.35
C ILE A 68 -7.59 -7.81 10.94
N LEU A 69 -8.10 -7.93 12.17
CA LEU A 69 -8.85 -6.88 12.87
C LEU A 69 -8.04 -5.61 13.15
N GLN A 70 -6.69 -5.69 13.14
CA GLN A 70 -5.84 -4.50 13.26
C GLN A 70 -5.84 -3.65 11.98
N TYR A 71 -6.15 -4.22 10.83
CA TYR A 71 -6.08 -3.58 9.52
C TYR A 71 -7.44 -3.39 8.87
N ALA A 72 -8.36 -4.34 9.05
CA ALA A 72 -9.65 -4.35 8.37
C ALA A 72 -10.58 -3.24 8.87
N SER A 73 -11.23 -2.53 7.92
CA SER A 73 -12.31 -1.57 8.15
C SER A 73 -13.66 -2.04 7.57
N VAL A 74 -13.70 -3.22 6.96
CA VAL A 74 -14.91 -3.90 6.50
C VAL A 74 -15.24 -5.11 7.39
N PRO A 75 -16.47 -5.67 7.34
CA PRO A 75 -16.84 -6.87 8.08
C PRO A 75 -15.87 -8.03 7.83
N VAL A 76 -15.48 -8.73 8.92
CA VAL A 76 -14.55 -9.86 8.85
C VAL A 76 -15.30 -11.20 8.94
N ILE A 77 -14.96 -12.11 8.01
CA ILE A 77 -15.55 -13.44 7.88
C ILE A 77 -14.57 -14.49 8.40
N VAL A 78 -15.07 -15.42 9.21
CA VAL A 78 -14.27 -16.56 9.71
C VAL A 78 -15.03 -17.88 9.50
N LYS A 79 -14.45 -18.79 8.72
CA LYS A 79 -15.02 -20.10 8.41
C LYS A 79 -13.95 -21.19 8.58
N PRO A 80 -13.66 -21.65 9.81
CA PRO A 80 -12.67 -22.68 10.06
C PRO A 80 -13.12 -24.08 9.65
N ASN A 81 -12.19 -25.01 9.54
CA ASN A 81 -12.47 -26.43 9.54
C ASN A 81 -12.91 -26.90 10.95
N ALA A 82 -13.51 -28.07 11.05
CA ALA A 82 -13.81 -28.70 12.33
C ALA A 82 -12.53 -29.33 12.96
N GLY A 83 -11.45 -28.54 13.05
CA GLY A 83 -10.12 -28.97 13.48
C GLY A 83 -9.15 -29.16 12.31
N LEU A 84 -7.99 -29.75 12.59
CA LEU A 84 -7.02 -30.11 11.56
C LEU A 84 -7.37 -31.48 10.94
N PRO A 85 -7.15 -31.66 9.62
CA PRO A 85 -7.40 -32.97 9.00
C PRO A 85 -6.44 -34.01 9.58
N LYS A 86 -7.01 -35.14 10.04
CA LYS A 86 -6.30 -36.33 10.54
C LYS A 86 -6.63 -37.52 9.68
N GLN A 87 -5.75 -38.51 9.64
CA GLN A 87 -5.97 -39.76 8.94
C GLN A 87 -6.10 -40.91 9.93
N LYS A 88 -7.14 -41.75 9.75
CA LYS A 88 -7.32 -43.01 10.44
C LYS A 88 -7.91 -44.01 9.46
N ASP A 89 -7.31 -45.22 9.37
CA ASP A 89 -7.73 -46.31 8.51
C ASP A 89 -7.91 -45.94 7.03
N GLY A 90 -7.13 -44.93 6.54
CA GLY A 90 -7.18 -44.42 5.16
C GLY A 90 -8.26 -43.37 4.93
N GLU A 91 -9.05 -43.02 5.94
CA GLU A 91 -10.06 -41.97 5.86
C GLU A 91 -9.59 -40.68 6.57
N VAL A 92 -9.97 -39.50 6.00
CA VAL A 92 -9.72 -38.18 6.61
C VAL A 92 -10.86 -37.85 7.58
N TYR A 93 -10.55 -37.55 8.80
CA TYR A 93 -11.50 -37.07 9.80
C TYR A 93 -11.00 -35.75 10.45
N TYR A 94 -11.94 -35.06 11.11
CA TYR A 94 -11.70 -33.81 11.85
C TYR A 94 -12.12 -34.06 13.30
N ASP A 95 -11.36 -33.48 14.26
CA ASP A 95 -11.45 -33.88 15.65
C ASP A 95 -12.04 -32.82 16.60
N VAL A 96 -12.50 -31.70 16.07
CA VAL A 96 -13.23 -30.70 16.87
C VAL A 96 -14.73 -31.06 16.83
N GLU A 97 -15.25 -31.46 17.97
CA GLU A 97 -16.66 -31.85 18.13
C GLU A 97 -17.61 -30.62 18.08
N PRO A 98 -18.92 -30.83 17.78
CA PRO A 98 -19.87 -29.70 17.61
C PRO A 98 -19.95 -28.72 18.75
N GLU A 99 -19.97 -29.19 20.00
CA GLU A 99 -20.08 -28.34 21.20
C GLU A 99 -18.81 -27.50 21.41
N GLU A 100 -17.65 -28.07 21.15
CA GLU A 100 -16.37 -27.40 21.21
C GLU A 100 -16.24 -26.36 20.10
N PHE A 101 -16.63 -26.74 18.87
CA PHE A 101 -16.72 -25.82 17.74
C PHE A 101 -17.59 -24.62 18.06
N GLY A 102 -18.77 -24.82 18.63
CA GLY A 102 -19.68 -23.76 19.04
C GLY A 102 -19.03 -22.78 20.03
N ARG A 103 -18.28 -23.28 21.03
CA ARG A 103 -17.56 -22.42 22.00
C ARG A 103 -16.49 -21.57 21.34
N PHE A 104 -15.68 -22.17 20.44
CA PHE A 104 -14.66 -21.41 19.71
C PHE A 104 -15.29 -20.33 18.81
N MET A 105 -16.39 -20.65 18.13
CA MET A 105 -17.07 -19.70 17.25
C MET A 105 -17.69 -18.54 18.03
N ALA A 106 -18.16 -18.78 19.26
CA ALA A 106 -18.60 -17.72 20.16
C ALA A 106 -17.45 -16.79 20.59
N GLU A 107 -16.27 -17.35 20.84
CA GLU A 107 -15.06 -16.55 21.14
C GLU A 107 -14.59 -15.73 19.92
N ILE A 108 -14.58 -16.35 18.73
CA ILE A 108 -14.24 -15.67 17.47
C ILE A 108 -15.18 -14.47 17.23
N LEU A 109 -16.47 -14.65 17.52
CA LEU A 109 -17.46 -13.57 17.38
C LEU A 109 -17.19 -12.42 18.38
N LYS A 110 -16.84 -12.76 19.66
CA LYS A 110 -16.48 -11.76 20.67
C LYS A 110 -15.24 -10.97 20.31
N ARG A 111 -14.25 -11.58 19.65
CA ARG A 111 -13.04 -10.89 19.15
C ARG A 111 -13.31 -9.86 18.10
N GLY A 112 -14.44 -9.96 17.35
CA GLY A 112 -14.82 -8.96 16.36
C GLY A 112 -15.17 -9.51 14.98
N ALA A 113 -15.14 -10.83 14.76
CA ALA A 113 -15.66 -11.39 13.52
C ALA A 113 -17.14 -10.98 13.33
N SER A 114 -17.51 -10.63 12.10
CA SER A 114 -18.88 -10.19 11.77
C SER A 114 -19.73 -11.28 11.17
N LEU A 115 -19.11 -12.16 10.39
CA LEU A 115 -19.76 -13.33 9.77
C LEU A 115 -18.98 -14.57 10.15
N ILE A 116 -19.69 -15.58 10.61
CA ILE A 116 -19.10 -16.86 11.02
C ILE A 116 -19.78 -18.02 10.34
N GLY A 117 -19.04 -19.11 10.15
CA GLY A 117 -19.54 -20.32 9.53
C GLY A 117 -18.57 -21.46 9.71
N GLY A 118 -18.64 -22.46 8.86
CA GLY A 118 -17.74 -23.59 8.86
C GLY A 118 -17.19 -23.90 7.48
N CYS A 119 -16.14 -24.73 7.41
CA CYS A 119 -15.54 -25.25 6.21
C CYS A 119 -15.42 -26.77 6.29
N CYS A 120 -14.25 -27.34 5.96
CA CYS A 120 -14.07 -28.79 5.91
C CYS A 120 -14.35 -29.47 7.26
N GLY A 121 -15.00 -30.61 7.23
CA GLY A 121 -15.36 -31.39 8.41
C GLY A 121 -16.57 -30.87 9.21
N THR A 122 -17.06 -29.64 8.95
CA THR A 122 -18.24 -29.14 9.64
C THR A 122 -19.51 -29.79 9.12
N THR A 123 -20.38 -30.23 10.04
CA THR A 123 -21.65 -30.89 9.80
C THR A 123 -22.82 -30.00 10.24
N PRO A 124 -24.07 -30.34 9.94
CA PRO A 124 -25.23 -29.63 10.48
C PRO A 124 -25.24 -29.53 12.01
N ALA A 125 -24.65 -30.51 12.73
CA ALA A 125 -24.53 -30.48 14.18
C ALA A 125 -23.58 -29.35 14.65
N HIS A 126 -22.43 -29.15 13.98
CA HIS A 126 -21.49 -28.05 14.26
C HIS A 126 -22.18 -26.71 14.06
N ILE A 127 -22.88 -26.52 12.94
CA ILE A 127 -23.58 -25.28 12.65
C ILE A 127 -24.69 -25.01 13.69
N ARG A 128 -25.41 -26.05 14.13
CA ARG A 128 -26.43 -25.90 15.18
C ARG A 128 -25.80 -25.48 16.51
N ALA A 129 -24.73 -26.14 16.92
CA ALA A 129 -23.99 -25.78 18.14
C ALA A 129 -23.44 -24.33 18.10
N MET A 130 -22.89 -23.94 16.96
CA MET A 130 -22.45 -22.56 16.72
C MET A 130 -23.61 -21.56 16.87
N VAL A 131 -24.74 -21.81 16.22
CA VAL A 131 -25.93 -20.94 16.28
C VAL A 131 -26.44 -20.81 17.71
N GLU A 132 -26.48 -21.90 18.47
CA GLU A 132 -26.93 -21.89 19.86
C GLU A 132 -25.92 -21.14 20.77
N ALA A 133 -24.61 -21.38 20.60
CA ALA A 133 -23.58 -20.73 21.40
C ALA A 133 -23.48 -19.21 21.14
N THR A 134 -23.97 -18.74 20.00
CA THR A 134 -23.86 -17.31 19.61
C THR A 134 -25.18 -16.56 19.62
N LYS A 135 -26.29 -17.18 20.07
CA LYS A 135 -27.63 -16.59 20.00
C LYS A 135 -27.74 -15.24 20.70
N ASP A 136 -27.08 -15.10 21.87
CA ASP A 136 -27.09 -13.88 22.69
C ASP A 136 -26.09 -12.81 22.22
N GLN A 137 -25.30 -13.10 21.16
CA GLN A 137 -24.29 -12.20 20.61
C GLN A 137 -24.69 -11.61 19.24
N ARG A 138 -25.89 -11.90 18.75
CA ARG A 138 -26.32 -11.48 17.40
C ARG A 138 -26.57 -9.98 17.27
N ASP A 139 -26.98 -9.33 18.35
CA ASP A 139 -27.36 -7.91 18.37
C ASP A 139 -26.27 -6.98 18.90
N ILE A 140 -25.02 -7.46 18.96
CA ILE A 140 -23.90 -6.62 19.40
C ILE A 140 -23.57 -5.62 18.29
N THR A 141 -24.04 -4.38 18.46
CA THR A 141 -23.76 -3.26 17.55
C THR A 141 -22.37 -2.67 17.73
N ASP A 142 -21.81 -2.77 18.95
CA ASP A 142 -20.48 -2.26 19.32
C ASP A 142 -19.44 -3.39 19.39
N ARG A 143 -19.11 -3.96 18.24
CA ARG A 143 -18.04 -4.95 18.16
C ARG A 143 -16.67 -4.27 18.13
N PRO A 144 -15.66 -4.82 18.85
CA PRO A 144 -14.28 -4.37 18.67
C PRO A 144 -13.89 -4.42 17.18
N GLY A 145 -13.14 -3.45 16.69
CA GLY A 145 -12.67 -3.45 15.30
C GLY A 145 -13.50 -2.63 14.31
N LYS A 146 -14.66 -2.09 14.69
CA LYS A 146 -15.39 -1.11 13.86
C LYS A 146 -14.75 0.28 13.80
N GLU A 147 -13.70 0.51 14.59
CA GLU A 147 -12.95 1.75 14.48
C GLU A 147 -12.32 1.85 13.10
N PHE A 148 -12.60 2.98 12.46
CA PHE A 148 -12.04 3.29 11.16
C PHE A 148 -10.50 3.29 11.22
N LYS A 149 -9.87 2.38 10.52
CA LYS A 149 -8.40 2.28 10.49
C LYS A 149 -7.84 3.29 9.48
N ASN A 150 -7.44 4.46 9.98
CA ASN A 150 -6.82 5.51 9.17
C ASN A 150 -5.34 5.18 8.91
N ARG A 151 -5.06 4.04 8.27
CA ARG A 151 -3.72 3.55 7.95
C ARG A 151 -3.51 3.58 6.43
N THR A 152 -2.53 4.35 5.98
CA THR A 152 -2.16 4.41 4.56
C THR A 152 -1.22 3.27 4.25
N ILE A 153 -1.69 2.27 3.50
CA ILE A 153 -0.95 1.04 3.20
C ILE A 153 -0.93 0.81 1.69
N VAL A 154 0.27 0.64 1.15
CA VAL A 154 0.50 0.07 -0.18
C VAL A 154 0.98 -1.37 -0.04
N SER A 155 0.69 -2.23 -0.99
CA SER A 155 1.13 -3.62 -0.94
C SER A 155 1.51 -4.18 -2.30
N SER A 156 2.41 -5.16 -2.28
CA SER A 156 2.64 -6.11 -3.35
C SER A 156 1.93 -7.43 -3.04
N TYR A 157 2.25 -8.46 -3.82
CA TYR A 157 1.80 -9.83 -3.55
C TYR A 157 2.39 -10.43 -2.26
N GLY A 158 3.53 -9.92 -1.77
CA GLY A 158 4.33 -10.52 -0.71
C GLY A 158 4.45 -9.68 0.56
N ARG A 159 4.27 -8.37 0.48
CA ARG A 159 4.43 -7.48 1.64
C ARG A 159 3.57 -6.24 1.56
N ALA A 160 3.28 -5.69 2.73
CA ALA A 160 2.70 -4.36 2.91
C ALA A 160 3.75 -3.34 3.37
N VAL A 161 3.57 -2.09 2.96
CA VAL A 161 4.32 -0.92 3.44
C VAL A 161 3.32 0.11 3.94
N GLU A 162 3.37 0.39 5.24
CA GLU A 162 2.54 1.41 5.88
C GLU A 162 3.28 2.74 5.91
N LEU A 163 2.59 3.79 5.49
CA LEU A 163 3.07 5.17 5.52
C LEU A 163 2.53 5.91 6.75
N GLY A 164 3.28 6.90 7.23
CA GLY A 164 2.83 7.80 8.31
C GLY A 164 3.49 7.58 9.67
N GLY A 165 4.18 6.45 9.86
CA GLY A 165 5.10 6.22 10.97
C GLY A 165 6.50 6.75 10.66
N LYS A 166 7.51 5.86 10.64
CA LYS A 166 8.84 6.25 10.14
C LYS A 166 8.78 6.63 8.66
N PRO A 167 9.65 7.53 8.17
CA PRO A 167 9.72 7.84 6.75
C PRO A 167 10.06 6.59 5.92
N MET A 168 9.45 6.48 4.72
CA MET A 168 9.74 5.41 3.78
C MET A 168 10.55 5.93 2.59
N ILE A 169 11.27 5.02 1.92
CA ILE A 169 12.06 5.33 0.73
C ILE A 169 11.34 4.77 -0.49
N ILE A 170 11.06 5.65 -1.45
CA ILE A 170 10.59 5.29 -2.79
C ILE A 170 11.78 5.45 -3.73
N GLY A 171 12.22 4.34 -4.34
CA GLY A 171 13.39 4.33 -5.22
C GLY A 171 13.06 4.94 -6.58
N GLU A 172 13.81 5.98 -7.00
CA GLU A 172 13.55 6.81 -8.20
C GLU A 172 14.27 6.34 -9.48
N ARG A 173 14.93 5.16 -9.47
CA ARG A 173 15.85 4.81 -10.56
C ARG A 173 15.17 4.30 -11.83
N ILE A 174 13.99 3.69 -11.73
CA ILE A 174 13.20 3.20 -12.85
C ILE A 174 12.37 4.36 -13.42
N ASN A 175 13.06 5.33 -14.00
CA ASN A 175 12.47 6.55 -14.56
C ASN A 175 13.41 7.15 -15.61
N PRO A 176 12.95 7.47 -16.82
CA PRO A 176 13.80 7.99 -17.91
C PRO A 176 14.30 9.42 -17.69
N THR A 177 13.71 10.18 -16.75
CA THR A 177 14.05 11.59 -16.55
C THR A 177 15.52 11.77 -16.14
N GLY A 178 16.30 12.47 -16.96
CA GLY A 178 17.71 12.72 -16.71
C GLY A 178 18.67 11.53 -16.88
N LYS A 179 18.17 10.33 -17.24
CA LYS A 179 18.95 9.08 -17.30
C LYS A 179 19.11 8.55 -18.71
N LYS A 180 20.20 8.89 -19.40
CA LYS A 180 20.45 8.50 -20.80
C LYS A 180 20.47 6.98 -21.00
N LYS A 181 21.11 6.22 -20.10
CA LYS A 181 21.17 4.74 -20.18
C LYS A 181 19.80 4.11 -20.03
N PHE A 182 18.98 4.59 -19.11
CA PHE A 182 17.62 4.09 -18.92
C PHE A 182 16.73 4.39 -20.14
N LYS A 183 16.84 5.60 -20.72
CA LYS A 183 16.16 5.93 -21.98
C LYS A 183 16.54 4.99 -23.12
N GLN A 184 17.82 4.62 -23.20
CA GLN A 184 18.27 3.70 -24.23
C GLN A 184 17.73 2.29 -23.97
N ALA A 185 17.76 1.81 -22.72
CA ALA A 185 17.20 0.51 -22.35
C ALA A 185 15.71 0.38 -22.71
N LEU A 186 14.90 1.44 -22.48
CA LEU A 186 13.50 1.46 -22.89
C LEU A 186 13.34 1.36 -24.43
N LYS A 187 14.18 2.08 -25.21
CA LYS A 187 14.16 2.04 -26.68
C LYS A 187 14.60 0.69 -27.24
N ASP A 188 15.58 0.06 -26.61
CA ASP A 188 16.12 -1.23 -27.00
C ASP A 188 15.32 -2.41 -26.43
N HIS A 189 14.26 -2.12 -25.65
CA HIS A 189 13.44 -3.10 -24.96
C HIS A 189 14.29 -4.02 -24.02
N ASP A 190 15.31 -3.44 -23.38
CA ASP A 190 16.18 -4.14 -22.42
C ASP A 190 15.51 -4.23 -21.02
N ILE A 191 14.57 -5.16 -20.90
CA ILE A 191 13.85 -5.42 -19.66
C ILE A 191 14.81 -5.85 -18.55
N ASP A 192 15.82 -6.64 -18.85
CA ASP A 192 16.82 -7.09 -17.87
C ASP A 192 17.55 -5.91 -17.19
N TYR A 193 17.80 -4.82 -17.93
CA TYR A 193 18.37 -3.61 -17.33
C TYR A 193 17.41 -2.99 -16.31
N ILE A 194 16.12 -2.95 -16.63
CA ILE A 194 15.08 -2.41 -15.72
C ILE A 194 14.99 -3.25 -14.46
N LEU A 195 15.02 -4.59 -14.59
CA LEU A 195 14.97 -5.50 -13.45
C LEU A 195 16.22 -5.37 -12.57
N ARG A 196 17.41 -5.20 -13.16
CA ARG A 196 18.64 -4.93 -12.39
C ARG A 196 18.55 -3.62 -11.60
N GLU A 197 17.98 -2.56 -12.15
CA GLU A 197 17.75 -1.31 -11.43
C GLU A 197 16.80 -1.52 -10.23
N ALA A 198 15.77 -2.35 -10.38
CA ALA A 198 14.85 -2.69 -9.29
C ALA A 198 15.56 -3.43 -8.15
N ILE A 199 16.29 -4.48 -8.47
CA ILE A 199 17.03 -5.30 -7.49
C ILE A 199 18.07 -4.43 -6.77
N SER A 200 18.84 -3.62 -7.51
CA SER A 200 19.84 -2.73 -6.91
C SER A 200 19.24 -1.74 -5.91
N GLN A 201 18.04 -1.21 -6.20
CA GLN A 201 17.35 -0.31 -5.28
C GLN A 201 16.78 -1.06 -4.06
N GLN A 202 16.26 -2.26 -4.25
CA GLN A 202 15.81 -3.13 -3.15
C GLN A 202 16.97 -3.43 -2.20
N ASP A 203 18.10 -3.86 -2.74
CA ASP A 203 19.31 -4.19 -1.96
C ASP A 203 19.89 -2.96 -1.23
N ALA A 204 19.71 -1.76 -1.81
CA ALA A 204 20.08 -0.50 -1.20
C ALA A 204 19.06 0.02 -0.16
N GLY A 205 17.98 -0.73 0.13
CA GLY A 205 17.03 -0.41 1.19
C GLY A 205 15.81 0.41 0.77
N ALA A 206 15.45 0.44 -0.52
CA ALA A 206 14.16 0.97 -0.94
C ALA A 206 13.01 0.16 -0.32
N HIS A 207 11.90 0.85 -0.01
CA HIS A 207 10.68 0.22 0.51
C HIS A 207 9.60 0.08 -0.57
N ILE A 208 9.61 0.99 -1.54
CA ILE A 208 8.69 1.07 -2.69
C ILE A 208 9.55 1.42 -3.91
N LEU A 209 9.16 0.98 -5.10
CA LEU A 209 9.83 1.35 -6.36
C LEU A 209 8.93 2.24 -7.19
N ASP A 210 9.42 3.42 -7.57
CA ASP A 210 8.80 4.28 -8.57
C ASP A 210 9.08 3.72 -9.96
N VAL A 211 8.04 3.56 -10.79
CA VAL A 211 8.11 2.94 -12.10
C VAL A 211 7.50 3.86 -13.15
N ASN A 212 8.36 4.45 -13.98
CA ASN A 212 8.00 5.28 -15.10
C ASN A 212 8.71 4.79 -16.36
N VAL A 213 7.95 4.50 -17.42
CA VAL A 213 8.46 4.04 -18.71
C VAL A 213 8.08 4.99 -19.86
N GLY A 214 7.52 6.16 -19.54
CA GLY A 214 7.03 7.14 -20.52
C GLY A 214 8.16 7.76 -21.33
N LEU A 215 8.16 7.49 -22.64
CA LEU A 215 9.00 8.15 -23.62
C LEU A 215 8.20 8.43 -24.90
N PRO A 216 8.53 9.52 -25.63
CA PRO A 216 8.01 9.68 -26.99
C PRO A 216 8.32 8.45 -27.86
N ASP A 217 7.40 8.09 -28.75
CA ASP A 217 7.54 7.02 -29.73
C ASP A 217 7.56 5.59 -29.17
N ILE A 218 7.10 5.39 -27.93
CA ILE A 218 6.94 4.06 -27.29
C ILE A 218 5.44 3.82 -27.04
N ASP A 219 5.01 2.56 -27.23
CA ASP A 219 3.70 2.09 -26.75
C ASP A 219 3.76 1.96 -25.21
N GLU A 220 3.51 3.07 -24.52
CA GLU A 220 3.61 3.13 -23.06
C GLU A 220 2.66 2.16 -22.36
N PRO A 221 1.38 2.01 -22.74
CA PRO A 221 0.48 1.03 -22.15
C PRO A 221 0.98 -0.41 -22.20
N ALA A 222 1.49 -0.84 -23.35
CA ALA A 222 2.03 -2.19 -23.51
C ALA A 222 3.30 -2.39 -22.70
N LEU A 223 4.23 -1.45 -22.76
CA LEU A 223 5.49 -1.52 -22.03
C LEU A 223 5.30 -1.41 -20.51
N MET A 224 4.44 -0.52 -20.03
CA MET A 224 4.14 -0.39 -18.59
C MET A 224 3.54 -1.68 -18.04
N ARG A 225 2.62 -2.29 -18.76
CA ARG A 225 2.05 -3.58 -18.38
C ARG A 225 3.13 -4.66 -18.27
N GLU A 226 4.00 -4.78 -19.27
CA GLU A 226 5.08 -5.77 -19.28
C GLU A 226 6.06 -5.53 -18.14
N VAL A 227 6.57 -4.31 -17.99
CA VAL A 227 7.53 -3.96 -16.93
C VAL A 227 6.95 -4.23 -15.55
N VAL A 228 5.69 -3.86 -15.29
CA VAL A 228 5.01 -4.14 -14.01
C VAL A 228 4.88 -5.65 -13.78
N GLN A 229 4.59 -6.44 -14.83
CA GLN A 229 4.51 -7.89 -14.72
C GLN A 229 5.87 -8.50 -14.37
N GLU A 230 6.93 -8.12 -15.08
CA GLU A 230 8.28 -8.64 -14.87
C GLU A 230 8.87 -8.21 -13.52
N LEU A 231 8.66 -6.96 -13.08
CA LEU A 231 9.07 -6.49 -11.77
C LEU A 231 8.46 -7.34 -10.65
N GLN A 232 7.19 -7.71 -10.75
CA GLN A 232 6.53 -8.56 -9.75
C GLN A 232 7.10 -9.99 -9.69
N SER A 233 7.87 -10.42 -10.69
CA SER A 233 8.54 -11.73 -10.68
C SER A 233 9.87 -11.72 -9.93
N VAL A 234 10.52 -10.55 -9.80
CA VAL A 234 11.88 -10.42 -9.23
C VAL A 234 11.94 -9.66 -7.91
N THR A 235 10.91 -8.87 -7.57
CA THR A 235 10.87 -8.12 -6.32
C THR A 235 9.54 -8.26 -5.60
N SER A 236 9.60 -8.30 -4.27
CA SER A 236 8.41 -8.22 -3.42
C SER A 236 8.08 -6.79 -2.97
N LEU A 237 8.81 -5.77 -3.42
CA LEU A 237 8.51 -4.38 -3.07
C LEU A 237 7.21 -3.92 -3.75
N PRO A 238 6.35 -3.16 -3.05
CA PRO A 238 5.26 -2.44 -3.69
C PRO A 238 5.77 -1.48 -4.77
N LEU A 239 4.95 -1.28 -5.81
CA LEU A 239 5.28 -0.35 -6.88
C LEU A 239 4.46 0.94 -6.77
N GLN A 240 5.09 2.06 -7.09
CA GLN A 240 4.46 3.32 -7.43
C GLN A 240 4.40 3.40 -8.95
N ILE A 241 3.20 3.33 -9.52
CA ILE A 241 2.97 3.44 -10.96
C ILE A 241 2.96 4.93 -11.30
N ASP A 242 4.00 5.38 -12.01
CA ASP A 242 4.21 6.78 -12.36
C ASP A 242 4.00 6.99 -13.86
N THR A 243 2.86 7.54 -14.22
CA THR A 243 2.51 7.87 -15.59
C THR A 243 1.42 8.93 -15.68
N VAL A 244 1.45 9.72 -16.76
CA VAL A 244 0.37 10.64 -17.13
C VAL A 244 -0.59 10.03 -18.18
N ASP A 245 -0.23 8.89 -18.78
CA ASP A 245 -1.07 8.16 -19.71
C ASP A 245 -2.08 7.30 -18.94
N ILE A 246 -3.36 7.64 -19.06
CA ILE A 246 -4.47 6.95 -18.37
C ILE A 246 -4.60 5.49 -18.84
N SER A 247 -4.30 5.19 -20.10
CA SER A 247 -4.36 3.83 -20.65
C SER A 247 -3.21 2.98 -20.08
N ALA A 248 -2.01 3.55 -19.96
CA ALA A 248 -0.87 2.89 -19.32
C ALA A 248 -1.14 2.65 -17.81
N LEU A 249 -1.73 3.63 -17.13
CA LEU A 249 -2.12 3.50 -15.74
C LEU A 249 -3.14 2.35 -15.56
N GLU A 250 -4.20 2.32 -16.35
CA GLU A 250 -5.22 1.27 -16.29
C GLU A 250 -4.64 -0.12 -16.59
N ALA A 251 -3.80 -0.22 -17.64
CA ALA A 251 -3.15 -1.48 -18.02
C ALA A 251 -2.29 -2.05 -16.89
N ALA A 252 -1.51 -1.20 -16.22
CA ALA A 252 -0.70 -1.57 -15.07
C ALA A 252 -1.54 -1.95 -13.86
N MET A 253 -2.49 -1.10 -13.45
CA MET A 253 -3.33 -1.34 -12.28
C MET A 253 -4.13 -2.63 -12.39
N ARG A 254 -4.59 -2.99 -13.58
CA ARG A 254 -5.38 -4.21 -13.80
C ARG A 254 -4.61 -5.48 -13.47
N ILE A 255 -3.32 -5.54 -13.80
CA ILE A 255 -2.49 -6.74 -13.62
C ILE A 255 -1.66 -6.72 -12.33
N TYR A 256 -1.56 -5.58 -11.67
CA TYR A 256 -0.79 -5.44 -10.44
C TYR A 256 -1.38 -6.26 -9.31
N ASN A 257 -0.60 -7.15 -8.70
CA ASN A 257 -1.01 -8.02 -7.61
C ASN A 257 -0.72 -7.37 -6.24
N GLY A 258 -1.66 -6.62 -5.75
CA GLY A 258 -1.55 -5.83 -4.52
C GLY A 258 -2.35 -4.52 -4.63
N LYS A 259 -2.05 -3.59 -3.71
CA LYS A 259 -2.55 -2.21 -3.70
C LYS A 259 -1.42 -1.26 -4.05
N PRO A 260 -1.29 -0.79 -5.31
CA PRO A 260 -0.18 0.05 -5.74
C PRO A 260 -0.27 1.45 -5.16
N MET A 261 0.85 2.19 -5.21
CA MET A 261 0.83 3.64 -5.21
C MET A 261 0.64 4.13 -6.64
N VAL A 262 -0.07 5.24 -6.82
CA VAL A 262 -0.37 5.81 -8.15
C VAL A 262 0.12 7.25 -8.18
N ASN A 263 1.04 7.55 -9.06
CA ASN A 263 1.61 8.88 -9.28
C ASN A 263 1.23 9.33 -10.72
N SER A 264 0.26 10.24 -10.88
CA SER A 264 -0.40 11.04 -9.88
C SER A 264 -1.76 11.58 -10.35
N VAL A 265 -2.49 12.17 -9.43
CA VAL A 265 -3.59 13.08 -9.70
C VAL A 265 -3.16 14.49 -9.32
N ASN A 266 -3.79 15.53 -9.86
CA ASN A 266 -3.61 16.91 -9.42
C ASN A 266 -4.94 17.63 -9.22
N GLY A 267 -4.90 18.88 -8.77
CA GLY A 267 -6.10 19.67 -8.48
C GLY A 267 -6.93 20.11 -9.68
N LYS A 268 -6.54 19.75 -10.93
CA LYS A 268 -7.37 20.00 -12.11
C LYS A 268 -8.54 19.02 -12.16
N GLN A 269 -9.74 19.52 -12.46
CA GLN A 269 -10.92 18.65 -12.51
C GLN A 269 -10.75 17.50 -13.50
N SER A 270 -10.19 17.78 -14.70
CA SER A 270 -9.94 16.75 -15.72
C SER A 270 -9.00 15.63 -15.25
N SER A 271 -8.02 15.95 -14.40
CA SER A 271 -7.11 14.95 -13.83
C SER A 271 -7.84 14.06 -12.82
N MET A 272 -8.64 14.67 -11.95
CA MET A 272 -9.42 13.94 -10.95
C MET A 272 -10.47 13.03 -11.58
N ASP A 273 -11.17 13.52 -12.62
CA ASP A 273 -12.17 12.75 -13.37
C ASP A 273 -11.57 11.56 -14.14
N ALA A 274 -10.31 11.66 -14.53
CA ALA A 274 -9.60 10.57 -15.22
C ALA A 274 -9.04 9.51 -14.25
N VAL A 275 -8.43 9.93 -13.14
CA VAL A 275 -7.68 9.03 -12.25
C VAL A 275 -8.57 8.41 -11.17
N PHE A 276 -9.47 9.15 -10.53
CA PHE A 276 -10.27 8.63 -9.42
C PHE A 276 -11.16 7.43 -9.78
N PRO A 277 -11.76 7.34 -10.98
CA PRO A 277 -12.46 6.11 -11.38
C PRO A 277 -11.57 4.87 -11.40
N LEU A 278 -10.30 4.99 -11.79
CA LEU A 278 -9.33 3.89 -11.77
C LEU A 278 -8.96 3.47 -10.35
N ILE A 279 -8.72 4.46 -9.45
CA ILE A 279 -8.49 4.18 -8.02
C ILE A 279 -9.71 3.48 -7.41
N LYS A 280 -10.91 3.93 -7.73
CA LYS A 280 -12.15 3.30 -7.27
C LYS A 280 -12.30 1.86 -7.76
N LYS A 281 -11.89 1.58 -8.99
CA LYS A 281 -12.05 0.27 -9.65
C LYS A 281 -11.01 -0.74 -9.22
N TYR A 282 -9.73 -0.35 -9.22
CA TYR A 282 -8.59 -1.25 -9.05
C TYR A 282 -7.97 -1.22 -7.66
N GLY A 283 -8.31 -0.22 -6.86
CA GLY A 283 -7.64 0.07 -5.60
C GLY A 283 -6.27 0.72 -5.80
N GLY A 284 -5.84 1.52 -4.85
CA GLY A 284 -4.53 2.18 -4.86
C GLY A 284 -4.47 3.29 -3.84
N VAL A 285 -3.26 3.71 -3.49
CA VAL A 285 -2.98 4.95 -2.77
C VAL A 285 -2.54 5.98 -3.79
N VAL A 286 -3.30 7.05 -3.96
CA VAL A 286 -3.04 8.05 -5.00
C VAL A 286 -2.23 9.24 -4.46
N VAL A 287 -1.20 9.63 -5.21
CA VAL A 287 -0.41 10.84 -4.97
C VAL A 287 -1.15 12.03 -5.55
N GLY A 288 -1.50 13.00 -4.71
CA GLY A 288 -2.13 14.26 -5.11
C GLY A 288 -1.11 15.39 -5.20
N LEU A 289 -0.80 15.84 -6.42
CA LEU A 289 0.08 16.98 -6.65
C LEU A 289 -0.65 18.30 -6.37
N THR A 290 -0.05 19.16 -5.57
CA THR A 290 -0.65 20.47 -5.21
C THR A 290 -0.48 21.53 -6.30
N LEU A 291 -0.99 21.23 -7.48
CA LEU A 291 -1.15 22.16 -8.60
C LEU A 291 -2.58 22.04 -9.16
N ASP A 292 -3.11 23.08 -9.75
CA ASP A 292 -4.42 23.13 -10.36
C ASP A 292 -4.41 23.89 -11.71
N GLU A 293 -5.56 24.40 -12.13
CA GLU A 293 -5.72 25.15 -13.38
C GLU A 293 -4.85 26.40 -13.44
N ASP A 294 -4.57 27.03 -12.28
CA ASP A 294 -3.71 28.21 -12.16
C ASP A 294 -2.21 27.89 -12.03
N GLY A 295 -1.86 26.59 -12.02
CA GLY A 295 -0.50 26.10 -11.87
C GLY A 295 -0.12 25.74 -10.43
N ILE A 296 1.17 25.87 -10.08
CA ILE A 296 1.69 25.57 -8.73
C ILE A 296 1.57 26.82 -7.86
N PRO A 297 0.81 26.77 -6.74
CA PRO A 297 0.71 27.92 -5.84
C PRO A 297 2.09 28.30 -5.24
N ALA A 298 2.39 29.59 -5.24
CA ALA A 298 3.65 30.13 -4.72
C ALA A 298 3.77 30.04 -3.20
N THR A 299 2.64 29.93 -2.47
CA THR A 299 2.62 29.91 -1.00
C THR A 299 2.25 28.54 -0.45
N ALA A 300 2.64 28.27 0.79
CA ALA A 300 2.29 27.04 1.50
C ALA A 300 0.76 26.90 1.64
N GLU A 301 0.07 27.97 2.02
CA GLU A 301 -1.40 28.01 2.18
C GLU A 301 -2.12 27.70 0.86
N GLY A 302 -1.61 28.21 -0.26
CA GLY A 302 -2.15 27.90 -1.58
C GLY A 302 -2.04 26.41 -1.90
N ARG A 303 -0.89 25.78 -1.63
CA ARG A 303 -0.68 24.33 -1.81
C ARG A 303 -1.60 23.50 -0.89
N VAL A 304 -1.76 23.93 0.37
CA VAL A 304 -2.69 23.31 1.33
C VAL A 304 -4.14 23.41 0.84
N LYS A 305 -4.53 24.52 0.22
CA LYS A 305 -5.86 24.69 -0.37
C LYS A 305 -6.11 23.70 -1.51
N VAL A 306 -5.13 23.52 -2.41
CA VAL A 306 -5.24 22.53 -3.50
C VAL A 306 -5.29 21.11 -2.95
N ALA A 307 -4.48 20.79 -1.93
CA ALA A 307 -4.56 19.49 -1.25
C ALA A 307 -5.98 19.21 -0.72
N GLY A 308 -6.60 20.21 -0.09
CA GLY A 308 -8.00 20.12 0.36
C GLY A 308 -8.98 19.86 -0.77
N LYS A 309 -8.82 20.55 -1.92
CA LYS A 309 -9.65 20.33 -3.12
C LYS A 309 -9.58 18.87 -3.59
N ILE A 310 -8.36 18.32 -3.67
CA ILE A 310 -8.13 16.91 -4.09
C ILE A 310 -8.81 15.94 -3.11
N ILE A 311 -8.63 16.14 -1.80
CA ILE A 311 -9.20 15.26 -0.75
C ILE A 311 -10.73 15.29 -0.78
N GLU A 312 -11.33 16.48 -0.88
CA GLU A 312 -12.80 16.60 -0.92
C GLU A 312 -13.39 16.04 -2.21
N GLU A 313 -12.71 16.19 -3.34
CA GLU A 313 -13.15 15.59 -4.60
C GLU A 313 -13.06 14.06 -4.55
N ALA A 314 -11.95 13.51 -4.06
CA ALA A 314 -11.77 12.06 -3.90
C ALA A 314 -12.88 11.41 -3.07
N LYS A 315 -13.36 12.11 -2.02
CA LYS A 315 -14.46 11.66 -1.18
C LYS A 315 -15.76 11.44 -1.98
N LYS A 316 -16.04 12.25 -3.02
CA LYS A 316 -17.21 12.07 -3.88
C LYS A 316 -17.17 10.77 -4.68
N TYR A 317 -15.95 10.28 -5.01
CA TYR A 317 -15.74 8.96 -5.61
C TYR A 317 -15.75 7.85 -4.58
N GLY A 318 -15.88 8.19 -3.27
CA GLY A 318 -15.79 7.26 -2.14
C GLY A 318 -14.37 6.82 -1.84
N ILE A 319 -13.34 7.54 -2.31
CA ILE A 319 -11.94 7.31 -1.96
C ILE A 319 -11.71 7.93 -0.59
N ASP A 320 -11.21 7.12 0.32
CA ASP A 320 -10.93 7.54 1.68
C ASP A 320 -9.59 8.30 1.77
N LYS A 321 -9.47 9.21 2.75
CA LYS A 321 -8.24 9.96 2.97
C LYS A 321 -7.02 9.07 3.27
N LYS A 322 -7.22 7.85 3.78
CA LYS A 322 -6.15 6.86 3.97
C LYS A 322 -5.53 6.39 2.65
N ASP A 323 -6.25 6.54 1.56
CA ASP A 323 -5.82 6.16 0.21
C ASP A 323 -5.32 7.35 -0.61
N ILE A 324 -5.02 8.47 0.07
CA ILE A 324 -4.48 9.69 -0.53
C ILE A 324 -3.19 10.06 0.19
N VAL A 325 -2.14 10.34 -0.58
CA VAL A 325 -0.92 10.98 -0.09
C VAL A 325 -0.73 12.29 -0.87
N ILE A 326 -0.22 13.33 -0.23
CA ILE A 326 -0.06 14.64 -0.88
C ILE A 326 1.41 14.90 -1.19
N ASP A 327 1.70 15.23 -2.44
CA ASP A 327 2.96 15.86 -2.84
C ASP A 327 2.74 17.37 -2.91
N VAL A 328 3.37 18.07 -1.98
CA VAL A 328 3.29 19.54 -1.90
C VAL A 328 4.19 20.23 -2.94
N LEU A 329 4.85 19.46 -3.78
CA LEU A 329 5.77 19.88 -4.84
C LEU A 329 7.04 20.58 -4.33
N CYS A 330 8.16 20.04 -4.74
CA CYS A 330 9.48 20.57 -4.42
C CYS A 330 10.01 21.37 -5.61
N MET A 331 10.04 22.70 -5.47
CA MET A 331 10.61 23.60 -6.47
C MET A 331 12.10 23.79 -6.23
N THR A 332 12.87 23.89 -7.31
CA THR A 332 14.32 24.08 -7.20
C THR A 332 14.67 25.46 -6.67
N ILE A 333 15.58 25.52 -5.68
CA ILE A 333 16.04 26.78 -5.09
C ILE A 333 16.87 27.64 -6.05
N SER A 334 17.32 27.08 -7.18
CA SER A 334 18.02 27.87 -8.23
C SER A 334 17.06 28.80 -8.98
N SER A 335 15.78 28.49 -9.06
CA SER A 335 14.75 29.36 -9.68
C SER A 335 13.81 30.00 -8.64
N GLU A 336 13.58 29.32 -7.51
CA GLU A 336 12.75 29.81 -6.42
C GLU A 336 13.54 29.81 -5.09
N PRO A 337 14.23 30.89 -4.73
CA PRO A 337 15.08 30.94 -3.53
C PRO A 337 14.36 30.54 -2.21
N THR A 338 13.06 30.78 -2.10
CA THR A 338 12.23 30.42 -0.94
C THR A 338 11.55 29.04 -1.08
N GLY A 339 11.78 28.34 -2.20
CA GLY A 339 11.09 27.09 -2.52
C GLY A 339 11.22 26.01 -1.46
N ALA A 340 12.39 25.89 -0.83
CA ALA A 340 12.59 24.94 0.28
C ALA A 340 11.70 25.28 1.48
N ILE A 341 11.69 26.55 1.91
CA ILE A 341 10.89 27.01 3.06
C ILE A 341 9.41 26.79 2.81
N THR A 342 8.92 27.18 1.63
CA THR A 342 7.52 26.99 1.22
C THR A 342 7.13 25.50 1.21
N THR A 343 7.99 24.63 0.71
CA THR A 343 7.75 23.19 0.66
C THR A 343 7.68 22.58 2.07
N LEU A 344 8.63 22.91 2.95
CA LEU A 344 8.66 22.40 4.32
C LEU A 344 7.44 22.88 5.13
N GLU A 345 7.04 24.12 4.97
CA GLU A 345 5.86 24.69 5.61
C GLU A 345 4.57 24.02 5.09
N ALA A 346 4.45 23.83 3.78
CA ALA A 346 3.30 23.14 3.18
C ALA A 346 3.18 21.69 3.66
N LEU A 347 4.30 20.95 3.79
CA LEU A 347 4.34 19.60 4.35
C LEU A 347 3.72 19.58 5.75
N ARG A 348 4.19 20.46 6.64
CA ARG A 348 3.71 20.52 8.01
C ARG A 348 2.21 20.84 8.05
N GLN A 349 1.78 21.88 7.34
CA GLN A 349 0.38 22.30 7.31
C GLN A 349 -0.57 21.23 6.74
N VAL A 350 -0.18 20.50 5.69
CA VAL A 350 -0.99 19.41 5.13
C VAL A 350 -1.18 18.29 6.14
N ARG A 351 -0.10 17.90 6.82
CA ARG A 351 -0.13 16.87 7.87
C ARG A 351 -1.02 17.28 9.04
N GLU A 352 -0.85 18.49 9.55
CA GLU A 352 -1.62 19.02 10.68
C GLU A 352 -3.10 19.17 10.35
N LYS A 353 -3.41 19.74 9.18
CA LYS A 353 -4.78 20.08 8.83
C LYS A 353 -5.63 18.90 8.39
N TYR A 354 -5.06 17.98 7.59
CA TYR A 354 -5.83 16.90 6.97
C TYR A 354 -5.52 15.52 7.55
N GLY A 355 -4.39 15.36 8.25
CA GLY A 355 -3.95 14.08 8.80
C GLY A 355 -3.62 13.04 7.74
N VAL A 356 -3.33 13.46 6.51
CA VAL A 356 -2.93 12.57 5.40
C VAL A 356 -1.40 12.43 5.34
N CYS A 357 -0.91 11.35 4.74
CA CYS A 357 0.51 11.18 4.48
C CYS A 357 0.99 12.13 3.38
N ALA A 358 2.29 12.45 3.39
CA ALA A 358 2.93 13.29 2.40
C ALA A 358 4.13 12.61 1.75
N VAL A 359 4.32 12.86 0.46
CA VAL A 359 5.44 12.37 -0.35
C VAL A 359 6.12 13.54 -1.06
N LEU A 360 7.39 13.40 -1.40
CA LEU A 360 8.14 14.39 -2.19
C LEU A 360 9.14 13.74 -3.14
N GLY A 361 9.26 14.29 -4.34
CA GLY A 361 10.43 14.14 -5.20
C GLY A 361 11.57 15.03 -4.67
N VAL A 362 12.34 14.50 -3.72
CA VAL A 362 13.34 15.27 -2.94
C VAL A 362 14.43 15.87 -3.82
N SER A 363 14.88 15.14 -4.83
CA SER A 363 15.98 15.52 -5.71
C SER A 363 15.70 16.78 -6.56
N ASN A 364 14.43 17.21 -6.64
CA ASN A 364 14.04 18.39 -7.40
C ASN A 364 14.59 19.70 -6.81
N ILE A 365 14.80 19.74 -5.48
CA ILE A 365 15.26 20.95 -4.76
C ILE A 365 16.56 21.55 -5.32
N SER A 366 17.42 20.70 -5.87
CA SER A 366 18.78 21.08 -6.26
C SER A 366 19.03 21.13 -7.77
N PHE A 367 17.99 21.08 -8.61
CA PHE A 367 18.20 21.19 -10.06
C PHE A 367 18.95 22.48 -10.41
N GLY A 368 19.96 22.34 -11.28
CA GLY A 368 20.81 23.44 -11.72
C GLY A 368 21.93 23.85 -10.75
N LEU A 369 22.02 23.22 -9.56
CA LEU A 369 23.06 23.49 -8.59
C LEU A 369 24.27 22.55 -8.74
N PRO A 370 25.48 22.99 -8.40
CA PRO A 370 26.62 22.10 -8.24
C PRO A 370 26.49 21.28 -6.96
N TYR A 371 27.19 20.14 -6.90
CA TYR A 371 27.27 19.24 -5.74
C TYR A 371 25.90 18.92 -5.09
N ARG A 372 24.96 18.53 -5.93
CA ARG A 372 23.57 18.25 -5.58
C ARG A 372 23.38 17.30 -4.38
N PRO A 373 24.20 16.22 -4.18
CA PRO A 373 24.02 15.34 -3.05
C PRO A 373 23.98 16.03 -1.69
N ALA A 374 24.84 17.04 -1.46
CA ALA A 374 24.85 17.79 -0.20
C ALA A 374 23.55 18.56 0.04
N VAL A 375 23.01 19.21 -0.99
CA VAL A 375 21.73 19.94 -0.89
C VAL A 375 20.58 18.97 -0.66
N ASN A 376 20.53 17.89 -1.44
CA ASN A 376 19.46 16.90 -1.36
C ASN A 376 19.40 16.22 0.01
N SER A 377 20.54 15.77 0.55
CA SER A 377 20.61 15.07 1.82
C SER A 377 20.18 15.93 3.01
N ASN A 378 20.65 17.19 3.04
CA ASN A 378 20.22 18.14 4.07
C ASN A 378 18.73 18.48 3.95
N PHE A 379 18.24 18.75 2.75
CA PHE A 379 16.82 19.02 2.52
C PHE A 379 15.95 17.80 2.88
N TYR A 380 16.40 16.60 2.58
CA TYR A 380 15.69 15.38 2.94
C TYR A 380 15.52 15.24 4.45
N THR A 381 16.58 15.50 5.24
CA THR A 381 16.49 15.52 6.70
C THR A 381 15.47 16.55 7.20
N MET A 382 15.49 17.77 6.64
CA MET A 382 14.53 18.82 6.99
C MET A 382 13.10 18.44 6.62
N ALA A 383 12.90 17.79 5.46
CA ALA A 383 11.59 17.34 5.01
C ALA A 383 11.04 16.22 5.91
N MET A 384 11.87 15.25 6.30
CA MET A 384 11.48 14.21 7.25
C MET A 384 11.07 14.81 8.60
N GLN A 385 11.82 15.81 9.10
CA GLN A 385 11.48 16.54 10.33
C GLN A 385 10.16 17.33 10.18
N SER A 386 9.83 17.79 8.97
CA SER A 386 8.59 18.49 8.68
C SER A 386 7.40 17.57 8.41
N GLY A 387 7.55 16.25 8.61
CA GLY A 387 6.47 15.27 8.52
C GLY A 387 6.37 14.53 7.19
N LEU A 388 7.42 14.49 6.37
CA LEU A 388 7.48 13.68 5.16
C LEU A 388 7.29 12.20 5.50
N SER A 389 6.29 11.56 4.90
CA SER A 389 5.98 10.14 5.11
C SER A 389 6.77 9.21 4.18
N ALA A 390 7.07 9.68 2.96
CA ALA A 390 7.92 8.95 2.01
C ALA A 390 8.69 9.93 1.10
N GLY A 391 9.97 9.64 0.88
CA GLY A 391 10.81 10.39 -0.07
C GLY A 391 11.07 9.60 -1.34
N ILE A 392 10.81 10.20 -2.50
CA ILE A 392 11.25 9.67 -3.79
C ILE A 392 12.70 10.10 -3.96
N ILE A 393 13.62 9.16 -3.79
CA ILE A 393 15.06 9.40 -3.75
C ILE A 393 15.84 8.30 -4.48
N ASN A 394 17.11 8.58 -4.75
CA ASN A 394 18.03 7.54 -5.19
C ASN A 394 18.63 6.79 -3.98
N PRO A 395 18.22 5.55 -3.69
CA PRO A 395 18.75 4.80 -2.55
C PRO A 395 20.20 4.35 -2.73
N LEU A 396 20.76 4.44 -3.96
CA LEU A 396 22.18 4.21 -4.22
C LEU A 396 23.05 5.43 -3.89
N SER A 397 22.46 6.55 -3.46
CA SER A 397 23.21 7.74 -3.02
C SER A 397 23.57 7.60 -1.55
N GLU A 398 24.85 7.45 -1.27
CA GLU A 398 25.38 7.31 0.10
C GLU A 398 24.94 8.49 1.00
N ASP A 399 24.99 9.74 0.51
CA ASP A 399 24.58 10.92 1.27
C ASP A 399 23.09 10.88 1.65
N MET A 400 22.23 10.41 0.74
CA MET A 400 20.78 10.27 1.00
C MET A 400 20.53 9.19 2.05
N MET A 401 21.16 8.04 1.91
CA MET A 401 20.98 6.93 2.85
C MET A 401 21.57 7.24 4.22
N ARG A 402 22.71 7.96 4.28
CA ARG A 402 23.29 8.45 5.53
C ARG A 402 22.31 9.38 6.26
N SER A 403 21.71 10.32 5.55
CA SER A 403 20.67 11.20 6.13
C SER A 403 19.48 10.41 6.66
N TYR A 404 19.01 9.41 5.91
CA TYR A 404 17.88 8.58 6.30
C TYR A 404 18.15 7.78 7.58
N TYR A 405 19.24 7.00 7.62
CA TYR A 405 19.55 6.16 8.78
C TYR A 405 19.86 7.01 10.01
N SER A 406 20.59 8.12 9.84
CA SER A 406 20.87 9.07 10.94
C SER A 406 19.58 9.66 11.50
N PHE A 407 18.66 10.09 10.63
CA PHE A 407 17.36 10.60 11.06
C PHE A 407 16.55 9.56 11.82
N CYS A 408 16.48 8.33 11.30
CA CYS A 408 15.74 7.24 11.96
C CYS A 408 16.31 6.91 13.35
N ALA A 409 17.63 6.89 13.51
CA ALA A 409 18.28 6.69 14.80
C ALA A 409 17.99 7.86 15.77
N LEU A 410 18.14 9.10 15.32
CA LEU A 410 17.89 10.30 16.14
C LEU A 410 16.43 10.42 16.61
N MET A 411 15.48 9.98 15.78
CA MET A 411 14.05 10.06 16.07
C MET A 411 13.49 8.80 16.74
N ASN A 412 14.36 7.87 17.13
CA ASN A 412 14.01 6.59 17.76
C ASN A 412 13.06 5.71 16.89
N TYR A 413 13.18 5.81 15.56
CA TYR A 413 12.56 4.90 14.62
C TYR A 413 13.41 3.65 14.37
N ASP A 414 14.64 3.66 14.84
CA ASP A 414 15.63 2.58 14.80
C ASP A 414 16.01 2.23 16.24
N GLU A 415 15.36 1.21 16.77
CA GLU A 415 15.52 0.76 18.16
C GLU A 415 16.97 0.35 18.40
N ASN A 416 17.58 0.86 19.47
CA ASN A 416 18.99 0.65 19.83
C ASN A 416 20.00 1.00 18.72
N CYS A 417 19.60 1.79 17.70
CA CYS A 417 20.41 2.13 16.53
C CYS A 417 20.90 0.89 15.73
N GLU A 418 20.15 -0.20 15.76
CA GLU A 418 20.57 -1.48 15.15
C GLU A 418 20.84 -1.35 13.64
N LYS A 419 19.92 -0.73 12.91
CA LYS A 419 20.08 -0.53 11.45
C LYS A 419 21.21 0.44 11.12
N TYR A 420 21.38 1.49 11.94
CA TYR A 420 22.48 2.44 11.77
C TYR A 420 23.84 1.75 11.98
N ILE A 421 23.95 0.94 13.04
CA ILE A 421 25.17 0.18 13.35
C ILE A 421 25.44 -0.89 12.27
N GLU A 422 24.40 -1.62 11.82
CA GLU A 422 24.53 -2.60 10.73
C GLU A 422 25.11 -1.94 9.47
N GLN A 423 24.62 -0.73 9.14
CA GLN A 423 25.02 -0.02 7.92
C GLN A 423 26.42 0.61 8.01
N TYR A 424 26.85 1.09 9.18
CA TYR A 424 28.07 1.92 9.31
C TYR A 424 29.07 1.41 10.36
N GLY A 425 28.75 0.39 11.13
CA GLY A 425 29.59 -0.07 12.24
C GLY A 425 30.88 -0.81 11.82
N SER A 426 31.04 -1.13 10.54
CA SER A 426 32.23 -1.79 9.98
C SER A 426 33.21 -0.84 9.29
N GLN A 427 33.00 0.46 9.41
CA GLN A 427 33.86 1.51 8.81
C GLN A 427 34.97 1.96 9.76
#